data_6d9f0eaa8889027e87a7ac84e6da0c32
#
_entry.id   6d9f0eaa8889027e87a7ac84e6da0c32
#
_cell.length_a   1.000
_cell.length_b   1.000
_cell.length_c   1.000
_cell.angle_alpha   90.00
_cell.angle_beta   90.00
_cell.angle_gamma   90.00
#
_symmetry.space_group_name_H-M   'P 1'
#
loop_
_entity.id
_entity.type
_entity.pdbx_description
1 polymer ?
#
loop_
_entity_poly.entity_id
_entity_poly.type
_entity_poly.pdbx_seq_one_letter_code
_entity_poly.pdbx_strand_id
1 'polypeptide(L)'
;MFSVIVPAVLPVTVDQNGKVYVSNAEIVNHSTAAVQVSSVTLTAENGWTLVPYDMDMSHAKVDSNQIGFKINSAQTSKTGSTEQFELTSPWQINEEESLTLTYDAVVSALSQPVTNANILSVLFVVEWA
;
A
#
# COMPACT_ATOMS: atom_id res chain seq x y z
N MET A 1 -12.25 24.19 -5.81
CA MET A 1 -10.78 24.01 -5.94
C MET A 1 -10.43 22.58 -5.54
N PHE A 2 -9.69 21.89 -6.37
CA PHE A 2 -9.23 20.53 -6.08
C PHE A 2 -7.93 20.61 -5.25
N SER A 3 -7.95 20.10 -4.04
CA SER A 3 -6.79 20.11 -3.15
C SER A 3 -6.82 18.87 -2.27
N VAL A 4 -5.94 17.91 -2.57
CA VAL A 4 -5.89 16.62 -1.87
C VAL A 4 -4.44 16.31 -1.51
N ILE A 5 -4.22 15.86 -0.28
CA ILE A 5 -2.92 15.42 0.19
C ILE A 5 -2.94 13.89 0.26
N VAL A 6 -2.00 13.25 -0.45
CA VAL A 6 -1.88 11.80 -0.50
C VAL A 6 -0.47 11.37 -0.11
N PRO A 7 -0.30 10.18 0.52
CA PRO A 7 1.04 9.64 0.74
C PRO A 7 1.60 9.09 -0.58
N ALA A 8 2.89 9.30 -0.82
CA ALA A 8 3.59 8.70 -1.96
C ALA A 8 4.27 7.39 -1.59
N VAL A 9 4.56 7.20 -0.31
CA VAL A 9 5.25 6.03 0.23
C VAL A 9 4.49 5.55 1.45
N LEU A 10 4.36 4.22 1.60
CA LEU A 10 3.80 3.60 2.79
C LEU A 10 4.94 2.91 3.55
N PRO A 11 5.45 3.53 4.63
CA PRO A 11 6.57 2.95 5.36
C PRO A 11 6.22 1.61 5.99
N VAL A 12 7.13 0.65 5.89
CA VAL A 12 6.95 -0.70 6.42
C VAL A 12 8.18 -1.06 7.27
N THR A 13 7.93 -1.59 8.46
CA THR A 13 8.96 -2.16 9.32
C THR A 13 8.71 -3.66 9.41
N VAL A 14 9.75 -4.46 9.18
CA VAL A 14 9.68 -5.91 9.21
C VAL A 14 10.76 -6.42 10.16
N ASP A 15 10.38 -7.24 11.14
CA ASP A 15 11.37 -7.86 12.05
C ASP A 15 11.97 -9.14 11.42
N GLN A 16 12.93 -9.75 12.11
CA GLN A 16 13.62 -10.93 11.63
C GLN A 16 12.69 -12.13 11.44
N ASN A 17 11.57 -12.16 12.15
CA ASN A 17 10.59 -13.24 12.06
C ASN A 17 9.57 -13.02 10.95
N GLY A 18 9.71 -11.93 10.17
CA GLY A 18 8.77 -11.59 9.11
C GLY A 18 7.52 -10.88 9.61
N LYS A 19 7.48 -10.47 10.88
CA LYS A 19 6.35 -9.72 11.41
C LYS A 19 6.41 -8.28 10.91
N VAL A 20 5.27 -7.81 10.39
CA VAL A 20 5.16 -6.50 9.76
C VAL A 20 4.52 -5.51 10.71
N TYR A 21 5.11 -4.33 10.80
CA TYR A 21 4.57 -3.19 11.55
C TYR A 21 4.37 -2.05 10.55
N VAL A 22 3.19 -1.45 10.57
CA VAL A 22 2.83 -0.38 9.63
C VAL A 22 2.52 0.89 10.40
N SER A 23 2.75 2.03 9.72
CA SER A 23 2.40 3.34 10.27
C SER A 23 1.03 3.75 9.79
N ASN A 24 0.37 4.65 10.52
CA ASN A 24 -0.88 5.23 10.08
C ASN A 24 -0.63 6.16 8.90
N ALA A 25 -1.52 6.09 7.92
CA ALA A 25 -1.51 6.98 6.76
C ALA A 25 -2.94 7.41 6.47
N GLU A 26 -3.08 8.57 5.83
CA GLU A 26 -4.41 9.07 5.45
C GLU A 26 -4.33 9.91 4.18
N ILE A 27 -5.48 10.01 3.50
CA ILE A 27 -5.69 10.93 2.40
C ILE A 27 -6.58 12.04 2.93
N VAL A 28 -6.17 13.29 2.76
CA VAL A 28 -6.90 14.46 3.29
C VAL A 28 -7.47 15.25 2.13
N ASN A 29 -8.79 15.48 2.17
CA ASN A 29 -9.48 16.27 1.16
C ASN A 29 -9.66 17.71 1.67
N HIS A 30 -8.90 18.64 1.12
CA HIS A 30 -9.05 20.07 1.36
C HIS A 30 -9.83 20.78 0.25
N SER A 31 -10.49 19.98 -0.59
CA SER A 31 -11.28 20.52 -1.72
C SER A 31 -12.62 21.06 -1.27
N THR A 32 -13.27 21.83 -2.14
CA THR A 32 -14.57 22.43 -1.86
C THR A 32 -15.75 21.48 -2.10
N ALA A 33 -15.49 20.25 -2.49
CA ALA A 33 -16.49 19.20 -2.70
C ALA A 33 -15.88 17.84 -2.44
N ALA A 34 -16.71 16.81 -2.43
CA ALA A 34 -16.24 15.42 -2.23
C ALA A 34 -15.35 14.97 -3.39
N VAL A 35 -14.35 14.17 -3.07
CA VAL A 35 -13.47 13.51 -4.04
C VAL A 35 -13.56 12.00 -3.83
N GLN A 36 -13.04 11.24 -4.80
CA GLN A 36 -12.98 9.78 -4.67
C GLN A 36 -11.66 9.26 -5.22
N VAL A 37 -11.16 8.19 -4.60
CA VAL A 37 -10.02 7.43 -5.11
C VAL A 37 -10.59 6.39 -6.08
N SER A 38 -10.24 6.49 -7.35
CA SER A 38 -10.74 5.59 -8.40
C SER A 38 -9.79 4.46 -8.72
N SER A 39 -8.48 4.65 -8.51
CA SER A 39 -7.49 3.59 -8.70
C SER A 39 -6.30 3.77 -7.77
N VAL A 40 -5.61 2.67 -7.52
CA VAL A 40 -4.39 2.60 -6.71
C VAL A 40 -3.38 1.77 -7.47
N THR A 41 -2.15 2.27 -7.60
CA THR A 41 -1.06 1.52 -8.21
C THR A 41 0.05 1.35 -7.17
N LEU A 42 0.45 0.11 -6.93
CA LEU A 42 1.54 -0.24 -6.03
C LEU A 42 2.76 -0.63 -6.85
N THR A 43 3.93 -0.13 -6.47
CA THR A 43 5.20 -0.47 -7.11
C THR A 43 6.18 -0.89 -6.01
N ALA A 44 6.77 -2.08 -6.18
CA ALA A 44 7.83 -2.55 -5.28
C ALA A 44 9.13 -1.85 -5.63
N GLU A 45 9.85 -1.40 -4.59
CA GLU A 45 11.07 -0.61 -4.73
C GLU A 45 12.25 -1.32 -4.06
N ASN A 46 13.45 -0.90 -4.40
CA ASN A 46 14.69 -1.30 -3.71
C ASN A 46 14.91 -2.82 -3.69
N GLY A 47 14.61 -3.50 -4.81
CA GLY A 47 14.84 -4.93 -4.96
C GLY A 47 13.73 -5.83 -4.44
N TRP A 48 12.61 -5.26 -4.00
CA TRP A 48 11.45 -6.01 -3.57
C TRP A 48 10.56 -6.39 -4.74
N THR A 49 9.77 -7.46 -4.58
CA THR A 49 8.82 -7.96 -5.58
C THR A 49 7.47 -8.14 -4.95
N LEU A 50 6.42 -7.67 -5.63
CA LEU A 50 5.04 -7.91 -5.21
C LEU A 50 4.65 -9.34 -5.49
N VAL A 51 3.95 -9.95 -4.53
CA VAL A 51 3.36 -11.29 -4.64
C VAL A 51 1.93 -11.23 -4.11
N PRO A 52 1.09 -12.26 -4.35
CA PRO A 52 -0.26 -12.25 -3.78
C PRO A 52 -0.26 -12.11 -2.26
N TYR A 53 -1.18 -11.30 -1.73
CA TYR A 53 -1.28 -11.05 -0.30
C TYR A 53 -1.57 -12.33 0.50
N ASP A 54 -2.33 -13.25 -0.08
CA ASP A 54 -2.70 -14.52 0.54
C ASP A 54 -1.67 -15.63 0.30
N MET A 55 -0.51 -15.30 -0.26
CA MET A 55 0.56 -16.27 -0.49
C MET A 55 1.12 -16.81 0.82
N ASP A 56 1.34 -18.13 0.87
CA ASP A 56 2.01 -18.78 2.00
C ASP A 56 3.52 -18.51 1.93
N MET A 57 4.02 -17.71 2.86
CA MET A 57 5.44 -17.31 2.90
C MET A 57 6.33 -18.34 3.62
N SER A 58 5.76 -19.41 4.15
CA SER A 58 6.53 -20.41 4.91
C SER A 58 7.57 -21.13 4.06
N HIS A 59 7.36 -21.17 2.74
CA HIS A 59 8.28 -21.81 1.80
C HIS A 59 9.15 -20.82 1.03
N ALA A 60 9.00 -19.52 1.28
CA ALA A 60 9.81 -18.51 0.62
C ALA A 60 11.24 -18.52 1.18
N LYS A 61 12.22 -18.30 0.30
CA LYS A 61 13.62 -18.23 0.74
C LYS A 61 13.84 -17.00 1.61
N VAL A 62 14.71 -17.13 2.61
CA VAL A 62 15.15 -15.99 3.40
C VAL A 62 15.80 -14.95 2.49
N ASP A 63 15.48 -13.68 2.71
CA ASP A 63 15.97 -12.54 1.93
C ASP A 63 15.56 -12.58 0.44
N SER A 64 14.48 -13.28 0.10
CA SER A 64 13.96 -13.25 -1.28
C SER A 64 13.23 -11.94 -1.59
N ASN A 65 12.98 -11.09 -0.58
CA ASN A 65 12.40 -9.76 -0.71
C ASN A 65 11.07 -9.75 -1.45
N GLN A 66 10.17 -10.62 -1.02
CA GLN A 66 8.81 -10.72 -1.56
C GLN A 66 7.82 -10.12 -0.58
N ILE A 67 6.87 -9.36 -1.08
CA ILE A 67 5.85 -8.70 -0.25
C ILE A 67 4.47 -8.83 -0.89
N GLY A 68 3.51 -9.37 -0.14
CA GLY A 68 2.11 -9.28 -0.43
C GLY A 68 1.52 -8.12 0.34
N PHE A 69 0.65 -7.32 -0.25
CA PHE A 69 0.19 -6.07 0.34
C PHE A 69 -1.32 -5.92 0.22
N LYS A 70 -1.92 -5.37 1.26
CA LYS A 70 -3.33 -5.05 1.29
C LYS A 70 -3.50 -3.61 1.79
N ILE A 71 -4.31 -2.83 1.08
CA ILE A 71 -4.65 -1.46 1.47
C ILE A 71 -6.16 -1.28 1.33
N ASN A 72 -6.84 -1.02 2.45
CA ASN A 72 -8.31 -0.96 2.52
C ASN A 72 -8.93 -2.19 1.85
N SER A 73 -9.70 -2.03 0.76
CA SER A 73 -10.34 -3.13 0.05
C SER A 73 -9.49 -3.76 -1.04
N ALA A 74 -8.32 -3.18 -1.35
CA ALA A 74 -7.45 -3.66 -2.42
C ALA A 74 -6.33 -4.52 -1.86
N GLN A 75 -6.03 -5.64 -2.55
CA GLN A 75 -4.91 -6.50 -2.16
C GLN A 75 -4.20 -7.03 -3.39
N THR A 76 -2.89 -7.28 -3.25
CA THR A 76 -2.10 -7.81 -4.36
C THR A 76 -2.55 -9.22 -4.69
N SER A 77 -2.61 -9.53 -5.98
CA SER A 77 -3.03 -10.83 -6.49
C SER A 77 -2.09 -11.40 -7.54
N LYS A 78 -1.05 -10.64 -7.93
CA LYS A 78 -0.11 -11.01 -8.98
C LYS A 78 1.31 -10.85 -8.50
N THR A 79 2.24 -11.56 -9.17
CA THR A 79 3.68 -11.43 -8.93
C THR A 79 4.27 -10.48 -9.95
N GLY A 80 5.06 -9.51 -9.48
CA GLY A 80 5.72 -8.54 -10.35
C GLY A 80 6.19 -7.32 -9.60
N SER A 81 6.62 -6.29 -10.33
CA SER A 81 7.10 -5.04 -9.73
C SER A 81 5.96 -4.03 -9.50
N THR A 82 4.86 -4.15 -10.22
CA THR A 82 3.76 -3.17 -10.18
C THR A 82 2.43 -3.88 -10.31
N GLU A 83 1.45 -3.42 -9.55
CA GLU A 83 0.06 -3.87 -9.70
C GLU A 83 -0.88 -2.68 -9.56
N GLN A 84 -1.81 -2.53 -10.50
CA GLN A 84 -2.81 -1.47 -10.50
C GLN A 84 -4.17 -2.04 -10.15
N PHE A 85 -4.88 -1.35 -9.27
CA PHE A 85 -6.23 -1.72 -8.84
C PHE A 85 -7.22 -0.66 -9.32
N GLU A 86 -8.15 -1.05 -10.20
CA GLU A 86 -9.31 -0.22 -10.55
C GLU A 86 -10.40 -0.52 -9.51
N LEU A 87 -10.78 0.50 -8.75
CA LEU A 87 -11.73 0.32 -7.66
C LEU A 87 -13.17 0.30 -8.21
N THR A 88 -13.84 -0.84 -8.09
CA THR A 88 -15.24 -0.96 -8.47
C THR A 88 -16.15 -0.14 -7.55
N SER A 89 -15.73 0.03 -6.30
CA SER A 89 -16.37 0.93 -5.34
C SER A 89 -15.34 1.97 -4.93
N PRO A 90 -15.28 3.13 -5.62
CA PRO A 90 -14.31 4.17 -5.30
C PRO A 90 -14.41 4.63 -3.85
N TRP A 91 -13.27 4.99 -3.26
CA TRP A 91 -13.22 5.46 -1.89
C TRP A 91 -13.55 6.96 -1.86
N GLN A 92 -14.75 7.29 -1.40
CA GLN A 92 -15.20 8.69 -1.33
C GLN A 92 -14.70 9.37 -0.07
N ILE A 93 -14.23 10.60 -0.21
CA ILE A 93 -13.79 11.45 0.89
C ILE A 93 -14.53 12.77 0.77
N ASN A 94 -15.38 13.06 1.75
CA ASN A 94 -16.18 14.27 1.74
C ASN A 94 -15.31 15.51 1.94
N GLU A 95 -15.91 16.69 1.64
CA GLU A 95 -15.26 17.99 1.80
C GLU A 95 -14.67 18.13 3.21
N GLU A 96 -13.40 18.54 3.29
CA GLU A 96 -12.67 18.78 4.53
C GLU A 96 -12.54 17.54 5.44
N GLU A 97 -12.73 16.34 4.88
CA GLU A 97 -12.57 15.09 5.62
C GLU A 97 -11.32 14.33 5.21
N SER A 98 -11.00 13.30 5.96
CA SER A 98 -9.84 12.42 5.74
C SER A 98 -10.32 10.98 5.60
N LEU A 99 -9.59 10.21 4.79
CA LEU A 99 -9.75 8.76 4.70
C LEU A 99 -8.54 8.11 5.35
N THR A 100 -8.77 7.33 6.41
CA THR A 100 -7.71 6.53 7.03
C THR A 100 -7.37 5.35 6.13
N LEU A 101 -6.09 5.21 5.80
CA LEU A 101 -5.59 4.08 5.02
C LEU A 101 -5.19 2.97 5.98
N THR A 102 -5.92 1.87 5.95
CA THR A 102 -5.59 0.66 6.71
C THR A 102 -4.83 -0.27 5.78
N TYR A 103 -3.55 -0.49 6.05
CA TYR A 103 -2.75 -1.36 5.21
C TYR A 103 -2.02 -2.41 6.04
N ASP A 104 -1.71 -3.53 5.39
CA ASP A 104 -1.02 -4.65 5.99
C ASP A 104 -0.18 -5.34 4.93
N ALA A 105 0.76 -6.14 5.36
CA ALA A 105 1.66 -6.84 4.44
C ALA A 105 2.04 -8.20 4.98
N VAL A 106 2.35 -9.12 4.06
CA VAL A 106 3.02 -10.39 4.37
C VAL A 106 4.33 -10.38 3.61
N VAL A 107 5.41 -10.80 4.26
CA VAL A 107 6.75 -10.77 3.67
C VAL A 107 7.48 -12.08 3.89
N SER A 108 8.43 -12.38 2.99
CA SER A 108 9.37 -13.47 3.19
C SER A 108 10.31 -13.16 4.37
N ALA A 109 10.82 -14.21 5.01
CA ALA A 109 11.73 -14.05 6.15
C ALA A 109 12.99 -13.28 5.77
N LEU A 110 13.51 -12.50 6.71
CA LEU A 110 14.70 -11.67 6.54
C LEU A 110 15.80 -12.11 7.51
N SER A 111 17.06 -12.04 7.08
CA SER A 111 18.21 -12.26 7.96
C SER A 111 18.48 -11.04 8.85
N GLN A 112 18.03 -9.85 8.43
CA GLN A 112 18.15 -8.59 9.16
C GLN A 112 16.82 -7.87 9.15
N PRO A 113 16.45 -7.19 10.26
CA PRO A 113 15.22 -6.41 10.27
C PRO A 113 15.30 -5.21 9.33
N VAL A 114 14.14 -4.79 8.82
CA VAL A 114 13.99 -3.63 7.95
C VAL A 114 13.08 -2.64 8.67
N THR A 115 13.56 -1.41 8.89
CA THR A 115 12.84 -0.40 9.67
C THR A 115 12.51 0.80 8.79
N ASN A 116 11.23 1.19 8.75
CA ASN A 116 10.73 2.35 8.00
C ASN A 116 11.28 2.41 6.57
N ALA A 117 11.36 1.25 5.91
CA ALA A 117 11.97 1.17 4.60
C ALA A 117 11.01 1.62 3.51
N ASN A 118 11.58 2.25 2.47
CA ASN A 118 10.87 2.55 1.24
C ASN A 118 10.92 1.33 0.33
N ILE A 119 10.06 0.35 0.60
CA ILE A 119 9.96 -0.87 -0.20
C ILE A 119 8.75 -0.86 -1.13
N LEU A 120 7.84 0.10 -0.92
CA LEU A 120 6.63 0.26 -1.73
C LEU A 120 6.38 1.74 -2.01
N SER A 121 6.12 2.05 -3.27
CA SER A 121 5.55 3.34 -3.69
C SER A 121 4.08 3.13 -4.04
N VAL A 122 3.27 4.15 -3.80
CA VAL A 122 1.85 4.11 -4.07
C VAL A 122 1.43 5.33 -4.89
N LEU A 123 0.62 5.08 -5.91
CA LEU A 123 0.02 6.15 -6.72
C LEU A 123 -1.50 6.04 -6.61
N PHE A 124 -2.13 7.09 -6.11
CA PHE A 124 -3.58 7.19 -6.04
C PHE A 124 -4.09 8.06 -7.18
N VAL A 125 -5.10 7.60 -7.90
CA VAL A 125 -5.84 8.46 -8.84
C VAL A 125 -7.07 8.97 -8.11
N VAL A 126 -7.11 10.28 -7.89
CA VAL A 126 -8.18 10.96 -7.16
C VAL A 126 -8.90 11.90 -8.12
N GLU A 127 -10.22 11.89 -8.08
CA GLU A 127 -11.05 12.70 -8.94
C GLU A 127 -12.26 13.24 -8.17
N TRP A 128 -12.99 14.17 -8.77
CA TRP A 128 -14.25 14.61 -8.17
C TRP A 128 -15.23 13.44 -8.08
N ALA A 129 -15.86 13.33 -6.94
CA ALA A 129 -16.88 12.30 -6.72
C ALA A 129 -18.17 12.58 -7.49
#